data_ccaec4bb6b86b385b99d486fcec0b7d9
#
_entry.id   ccaec4bb6b86b385b99d486fcec0b7d9
#
_cell.length_a   1.000
_cell.length_b   1.000
_cell.length_c   1.000
_cell.angle_alpha   90.00
_cell.angle_beta   90.00
_cell.angle_gamma   90.00
#
_symmetry.space_group_name_H-M   'P 1'
#
loop_
_entity.id
_entity.type
_entity.pdbx_description
1 polymer ?
#
loop_
_entity_poly.entity_id
_entity_poly.type
_entity_poly.pdbx_seq_one_letter_code
_entity_poly.pdbx_strand_id
1 'polypeptide(L)'
;DSQWIFLPAIKRTKRISSSNRTGKFVSSEFSYEDLGSEEVADNDYLWLADMPCPTDESLSCAQVESYPKNPRSGYSKRVSYTDLDEYRVHKIEFYNRRGDLEKILTFEDYSQYLGQYWRSHNMIMENIQTGKSTRLNWGEYSFRKGLTEQDFTPQALERYSR
;
A
#
# COMPACT_ATOMS: atom_id res chain seq x y z
N ASP A 1 7.80 -9.69 -8.46
CA ASP A 1 8.49 -8.38 -8.40
C ASP A 1 9.71 -8.43 -7.50
N SER A 2 10.68 -7.52 -7.74
CA SER A 2 11.85 -7.33 -6.89
C SER A 2 11.80 -5.97 -6.23
N GLN A 3 12.04 -5.92 -4.92
CA GLN A 3 12.12 -4.68 -4.16
C GLN A 3 13.57 -4.43 -3.74
N TRP A 4 13.96 -3.15 -3.78
CA TRP A 4 15.28 -2.70 -3.39
C TRP A 4 15.15 -1.47 -2.51
N ILE A 5 16.05 -1.34 -1.53
CA ILE A 5 16.14 -0.15 -0.69
C ILE A 5 17.57 0.39 -0.74
N PHE A 6 17.70 1.70 -0.89
CA PHE A 6 18.99 2.37 -0.71
C PHE A 6 19.13 2.80 0.75
N LEU A 7 20.28 2.52 1.34
CA LEU A 7 20.63 2.87 2.72
C LEU A 7 21.66 3.99 2.71
N PRO A 8 21.26 5.27 2.91
CA PRO A 8 22.17 6.42 2.79
C PRO A 8 23.36 6.36 3.76
N ALA A 9 23.13 5.88 4.99
CA ALA A 9 24.15 5.80 6.03
C ALA A 9 25.37 4.95 5.63
N ILE A 10 25.16 3.91 4.82
CA ILE A 10 26.23 3.01 4.35
C ILE A 10 26.43 3.10 2.83
N LYS A 11 25.69 4.00 2.15
CA LYS A 11 25.74 4.23 0.68
C LYS A 11 25.60 2.94 -0.13
N ARG A 12 24.68 2.07 0.25
CA ARG A 12 24.46 0.77 -0.40
C ARG A 12 23.01 0.50 -0.70
N THR A 13 22.78 -0.11 -1.85
CA THR A 13 21.49 -0.69 -2.22
C THR A 13 21.41 -2.13 -1.72
N LYS A 14 20.31 -2.47 -1.06
CA LYS A 14 20.03 -3.81 -0.55
C LYS A 14 18.76 -4.35 -1.20
N ARG A 15 18.80 -5.58 -1.67
CA ARG A 15 17.62 -6.30 -2.13
C ARG A 15 16.80 -6.77 -0.93
N ILE A 16 15.49 -6.55 -0.98
CA ILE A 16 14.56 -7.11 -0.02
C ILE A 16 14.23 -8.54 -0.47
N SER A 17 14.53 -9.52 0.37
CA SER A 17 14.21 -10.91 0.05
C SER A 17 12.71 -11.16 0.11
N SER A 18 12.21 -12.08 -0.71
CA SER A 18 10.79 -12.49 -0.66
C SER A 18 10.38 -13.10 0.69
N SER A 19 11.33 -13.57 1.48
CA SER A 19 11.10 -14.05 2.84
C SER A 19 10.96 -12.93 3.86
N ASN A 20 11.37 -11.70 3.55
CA ASN A 20 11.30 -10.54 4.44
C ASN A 20 10.15 -9.57 4.07
N ARG A 21 9.17 -10.03 3.30
CA ARG A 21 8.05 -9.15 2.88
C ARG A 21 7.22 -8.64 4.06
N THR A 22 7.16 -9.38 5.16
CA THR A 22 6.46 -8.98 6.39
C THR A 22 7.29 -8.07 7.29
N GLY A 23 8.57 -7.83 6.96
CA GLY A 23 9.45 -6.93 7.70
C GLY A 23 9.01 -5.47 7.57
N LYS A 24 9.28 -4.68 8.63
CA LYS A 24 8.94 -3.26 8.65
C LYS A 24 9.77 -2.46 7.63
N PHE A 25 9.09 -1.61 6.87
CA PHE A 25 9.75 -0.65 5.99
C PHE A 25 10.31 0.52 6.83
N VAL A 26 11.64 0.60 6.92
CA VAL A 26 12.38 1.70 7.60
C VAL A 26 11.83 2.02 8.99
N SER A 27 11.55 0.99 9.79
CA SER A 27 10.98 1.11 11.16
C SER A 27 9.59 1.74 11.23
N SER A 28 8.91 1.90 10.08
CA SER A 28 7.53 2.38 10.03
C SER A 28 6.52 1.26 10.37
N GLU A 29 5.23 1.60 10.45
CA GLU A 29 4.18 0.59 10.60
C GLU A 29 3.78 -0.05 9.24
N PHE A 30 4.34 0.42 8.13
CA PHE A 30 4.25 -0.27 6.85
C PHE A 30 5.22 -1.45 6.79
N SER A 31 4.79 -2.55 6.23
CA SER A 31 5.66 -3.67 5.83
C SER A 31 6.10 -3.52 4.37
N TYR A 32 7.12 -4.28 3.95
CA TYR A 32 7.47 -4.36 2.53
C TYR A 32 6.34 -4.95 1.68
N GLU A 33 5.47 -5.76 2.28
CA GLU A 33 4.27 -6.29 1.62
C GLU A 33 3.25 -5.21 1.32
N ASP A 34 3.06 -4.25 2.23
CA ASP A 34 2.10 -3.14 2.06
C ASP A 34 2.50 -2.18 0.93
N LEU A 35 3.79 -2.10 0.62
CA LEU A 35 4.36 -1.25 -0.43
C LEU A 35 4.67 -2.01 -1.72
N GLY A 36 4.41 -3.32 -1.75
CA GLY A 36 4.56 -4.15 -2.94
C GLY A 36 3.41 -3.96 -3.92
N SER A 37 3.67 -4.31 -5.19
CA SER A 37 2.59 -4.47 -6.16
C SER A 37 1.85 -5.77 -5.90
N GLU A 38 0.55 -5.74 -6.09
CA GLU A 38 -0.34 -6.89 -5.94
C GLU A 38 -1.19 -7.03 -7.20
N GLU A 39 -1.30 -8.25 -7.71
CA GLU A 39 -2.16 -8.55 -8.84
C GLU A 39 -3.49 -9.14 -8.35
N VAL A 40 -4.55 -8.93 -9.11
CA VAL A 40 -5.88 -9.49 -8.78
C VAL A 40 -5.81 -11.01 -8.58
N ALA A 41 -4.98 -11.70 -9.37
CA ALA A 41 -4.80 -13.15 -9.26
C ALA A 41 -4.13 -13.62 -7.96
N ASP A 42 -3.50 -12.71 -7.20
CA ASP A 42 -2.76 -13.04 -5.97
C ASP A 42 -3.68 -13.33 -4.77
N ASN A 43 -4.96 -12.98 -4.89
CA ASN A 43 -5.95 -13.17 -3.82
C ASN A 43 -7.21 -13.88 -4.31
N ASP A 44 -7.95 -14.43 -3.35
CA ASP A 44 -9.37 -14.71 -3.50
C ASP A 44 -10.16 -13.59 -2.84
N TYR A 45 -11.34 -13.27 -3.39
CA TYR A 45 -12.13 -12.13 -2.97
C TYR A 45 -13.54 -12.53 -2.58
N LEU A 46 -14.07 -11.83 -1.56
CA LEU A 46 -15.46 -11.94 -1.14
C LEU A 46 -16.03 -10.52 -0.97
N TRP A 47 -17.01 -10.16 -1.81
CA TRP A 47 -17.80 -8.96 -1.60
C TRP A 47 -18.72 -9.14 -0.40
N LEU A 48 -18.75 -8.18 0.51
CA LEU A 48 -19.57 -8.23 1.72
C LEU A 48 -20.82 -7.37 1.59
N ALA A 49 -20.64 -6.08 1.27
CA ALA A 49 -21.73 -5.12 1.19
C ALA A 49 -21.30 -3.85 0.44
N ASP A 50 -22.27 -3.07 -0.01
CA ASP A 50 -22.10 -1.66 -0.32
C ASP A 50 -22.55 -0.84 0.90
N MET A 51 -21.77 0.19 1.24
CA MET A 51 -21.99 1.00 2.43
C MET A 51 -21.44 2.43 2.25
N PRO A 52 -21.80 3.41 3.06
CA PRO A 52 -21.13 4.72 3.04
C PRO A 52 -19.63 4.58 3.24
N CYS A 53 -18.84 5.34 2.48
CA CYS A 53 -17.38 5.28 2.59
C CYS A 53 -16.90 5.79 3.95
N PRO A 54 -15.92 5.12 4.61
CA PRO A 54 -15.47 5.48 5.96
C PRO A 54 -14.88 6.89 6.09
N THR A 55 -14.33 7.45 5.00
CA THR A 55 -13.71 8.79 4.99
C THR A 55 -14.58 9.85 4.33
N ASP A 56 -15.66 9.46 3.65
CA ASP A 56 -16.60 10.36 2.99
C ASP A 56 -17.98 9.68 2.85
N GLU A 57 -18.86 9.92 3.80
CA GLU A 57 -20.20 9.30 3.84
C GLU A 57 -21.11 9.68 2.66
N SER A 58 -20.74 10.70 1.88
CA SER A 58 -21.49 11.09 0.67
C SER A 58 -21.26 10.10 -0.50
N LEU A 59 -20.23 9.27 -0.41
CA LEU A 59 -19.88 8.26 -1.39
C LEU A 59 -20.31 6.87 -0.93
N SER A 60 -20.59 5.98 -1.88
CA SER A 60 -20.84 4.56 -1.63
C SER A 60 -19.58 3.73 -1.91
N CYS A 61 -19.18 2.91 -0.93
CA CYS A 61 -18.04 2.00 -1.03
C CYS A 61 -18.48 0.54 -1.09
N ALA A 62 -17.82 -0.22 -1.96
CA ALA A 62 -17.80 -1.68 -1.85
C ALA A 62 -16.88 -2.08 -0.69
N GLN A 63 -17.40 -2.86 0.24
CA GLN A 63 -16.62 -3.54 1.28
C GLN A 63 -16.26 -4.94 0.79
N VAL A 64 -14.97 -5.21 0.61
CA VAL A 64 -14.47 -6.46 0.03
C VAL A 64 -13.39 -7.08 0.91
N GLU A 65 -13.56 -8.36 1.24
CA GLU A 65 -12.47 -9.15 1.82
C GLU A 65 -11.55 -9.68 0.71
N SER A 66 -10.24 -9.66 0.95
CA SER A 66 -9.24 -10.31 0.12
C SER A 66 -8.39 -11.27 0.95
N TYR A 67 -8.18 -12.47 0.42
CA TYR A 67 -7.47 -13.57 1.06
C TYR A 67 -6.20 -13.89 0.26
N PRO A 68 -4.99 -13.53 0.76
CA PRO A 68 -3.75 -13.77 0.05
C PRO A 68 -3.49 -15.26 -0.19
N LYS A 69 -3.24 -15.64 -1.45
CA LYS A 69 -2.86 -17.00 -1.84
C LYS A 69 -1.41 -17.32 -1.46
N ASN A 70 -0.57 -16.29 -1.29
CA ASN A 70 0.82 -16.47 -0.91
C ASN A 70 0.93 -16.91 0.56
N PRO A 71 1.43 -18.12 0.86
CA PRO A 71 1.56 -18.61 2.24
C PRO A 71 2.55 -17.81 3.09
N ARG A 72 3.37 -16.96 2.47
CA ARG A 72 4.32 -16.08 3.15
C ARG A 72 3.76 -14.68 3.43
N SER A 73 2.50 -14.41 3.10
CA SER A 73 1.84 -13.17 3.49
C SER A 73 1.80 -13.04 5.00
N GLY A 74 1.97 -11.84 5.52
CA GLY A 74 1.78 -11.51 6.94
C GLY A 74 0.32 -11.53 7.36
N TYR A 75 -0.60 -11.55 6.39
CA TYR A 75 -2.02 -11.39 6.62
C TYR A 75 -2.80 -12.69 6.36
N SER A 76 -3.84 -12.91 7.16
CA SER A 76 -4.86 -13.92 6.90
C SER A 76 -5.89 -13.40 5.92
N LYS A 77 -6.26 -12.12 6.04
CA LYS A 77 -7.15 -11.39 5.14
C LYS A 77 -6.94 -9.88 5.25
N ARG A 78 -7.48 -9.15 4.29
CA ARG A 78 -7.67 -7.70 4.35
C ARG A 78 -9.12 -7.36 4.05
N VAL A 79 -9.61 -6.24 4.56
CA VAL A 79 -10.93 -5.70 4.20
C VAL A 79 -10.71 -4.31 3.60
N SER A 80 -11.04 -4.15 2.35
CA SER A 80 -10.93 -2.87 1.63
C SER A 80 -12.28 -2.19 1.48
N TYR A 81 -12.27 -0.85 1.49
CA TYR A 81 -13.40 0.01 1.25
C TYR A 81 -13.05 0.89 0.05
N THR A 82 -13.66 0.60 -1.09
CA THR A 82 -13.37 1.24 -2.38
C THR A 82 -14.62 1.89 -2.94
N ASP A 83 -14.57 3.21 -3.26
CA ASP A 83 -15.75 3.88 -3.79
C ASP A 83 -16.15 3.33 -5.16
N LEU A 84 -17.46 3.37 -5.43
CA LEU A 84 -18.05 2.83 -6.65
C LEU A 84 -18.00 3.80 -7.84
N ASP A 85 -17.69 5.07 -7.59
CA ASP A 85 -17.70 6.10 -8.63
C ASP A 85 -16.37 6.15 -9.39
N GLU A 86 -15.26 6.24 -8.65
CA GLU A 86 -13.90 6.44 -9.19
C GLU A 86 -12.93 5.34 -8.78
N TYR A 87 -13.41 4.31 -8.07
CA TYR A 87 -12.64 3.15 -7.61
C TYR A 87 -11.44 3.53 -6.74
N ARG A 88 -11.57 4.58 -5.91
CA ARG A 88 -10.53 5.00 -4.96
C ARG A 88 -10.66 4.20 -3.67
N VAL A 89 -9.54 3.74 -3.15
CA VAL A 89 -9.52 3.05 -1.86
C VAL A 89 -9.54 4.06 -0.72
N HIS A 90 -10.52 3.99 0.16
CA HIS A 90 -10.64 4.88 1.31
C HIS A 90 -10.00 4.32 2.57
N LYS A 91 -10.09 3.01 2.76
CA LYS A 91 -9.59 2.32 3.95
C LYS A 91 -9.24 0.87 3.64
N ILE A 92 -8.22 0.35 4.33
CA ILE A 92 -7.91 -1.09 4.35
C ILE A 92 -7.67 -1.51 5.79
N GLU A 93 -8.32 -2.58 6.22
CA GLU A 93 -8.08 -3.25 7.48
C GLU A 93 -7.24 -4.51 7.23
N PHE A 94 -6.18 -4.69 8.01
CA PHE A 94 -5.25 -5.81 7.88
C PHE A 94 -5.39 -6.74 9.07
N TYR A 95 -5.70 -7.99 8.81
CA TYR A 95 -5.82 -9.04 9.82
C TYR A 95 -4.59 -9.94 9.78
N ASN A 96 -3.93 -10.10 10.93
CA ASN A 96 -2.74 -10.91 11.04
C ASN A 96 -3.02 -12.41 10.83
N ARG A 97 -1.98 -13.22 10.85
CA ARG A 97 -2.10 -14.68 10.63
C ARG A 97 -2.96 -15.41 11.68
N ARG A 98 -3.21 -14.81 12.83
CA ARG A 98 -4.11 -15.34 13.88
C ARG A 98 -5.57 -14.91 13.67
N GLY A 99 -5.83 -14.02 12.72
CA GLY A 99 -7.16 -13.48 12.44
C GLY A 99 -7.50 -12.24 13.26
N ASP A 100 -6.55 -11.67 14.01
CA ASP A 100 -6.78 -10.45 14.78
C ASP A 100 -6.56 -9.22 13.89
N LEU A 101 -7.39 -8.17 14.07
CA LEU A 101 -7.15 -6.87 13.45
C LEU A 101 -5.82 -6.31 13.98
N GLU A 102 -4.89 -6.07 13.08
CA GLU A 102 -3.54 -5.59 13.42
C GLU A 102 -3.34 -4.14 13.06
N LYS A 103 -3.70 -3.77 11.81
CA LYS A 103 -3.44 -2.43 11.26
C LYS A 103 -4.64 -1.93 10.47
N ILE A 104 -4.74 -0.60 10.41
CA ILE A 104 -5.69 0.11 9.55
C ILE A 104 -4.92 1.11 8.71
N LEU A 105 -5.11 1.09 7.40
CA LEU A 105 -4.60 2.08 6.46
C LEU A 105 -5.73 2.96 5.96
N THR A 106 -5.60 4.27 6.14
CA THR A 106 -6.53 5.28 5.64
C THR A 106 -5.87 6.09 4.53
N PHE A 107 -6.62 6.37 3.46
CA PHE A 107 -6.20 7.18 2.33
C PHE A 107 -6.97 8.50 2.36
N GLU A 108 -6.22 9.61 2.31
CA GLU A 108 -6.79 10.96 2.38
C GLU A 108 -6.22 11.86 1.27
N ASP A 109 -6.83 13.02 1.09
CA ASP A 109 -6.39 14.07 0.17
C ASP A 109 -6.20 13.57 -1.27
N TYR A 110 -7.25 12.97 -1.82
CA TYR A 110 -7.24 12.53 -3.21
C TYR A 110 -7.29 13.74 -4.16
N SER A 111 -6.40 13.74 -5.16
CA SER A 111 -6.40 14.68 -6.27
C SER A 111 -6.43 13.95 -7.61
N GLN A 112 -7.15 14.53 -8.58
CA GLN A 112 -7.21 13.98 -9.93
C GLN A 112 -6.19 14.67 -10.84
N TYR A 113 -5.39 13.87 -11.52
CA TYR A 113 -4.35 14.33 -12.44
C TYR A 113 -4.73 13.98 -13.88
N LEU A 114 -4.47 14.89 -14.80
CA LEU A 114 -4.76 14.74 -16.23
C LEU A 114 -6.22 14.29 -16.52
N GLY A 115 -7.15 14.63 -15.61
CA GLY A 115 -8.57 14.29 -15.76
C GLY A 115 -8.90 12.80 -15.64
N GLN A 116 -7.96 11.95 -15.19
CA GLN A 116 -8.19 10.49 -15.15
C GLN A 116 -7.45 9.74 -14.06
N TYR A 117 -6.37 10.30 -13.48
CA TYR A 117 -5.55 9.57 -12.48
C TYR A 117 -5.81 10.12 -11.09
N TRP A 118 -6.51 9.36 -10.26
CA TRP A 118 -6.66 9.69 -8.85
C TRP A 118 -5.46 9.23 -8.05
N ARG A 119 -4.93 10.11 -7.17
CA ARG A 119 -3.83 9.79 -6.24
C ARG A 119 -4.10 10.38 -4.88
N SER A 120 -3.93 9.57 -3.84
CA SER A 120 -3.96 10.03 -2.46
C SER A 120 -2.63 10.71 -2.12
N HIS A 121 -2.69 11.84 -1.43
CA HIS A 121 -1.50 12.54 -0.94
C HIS A 121 -1.11 12.13 0.48
N ASN A 122 -2.05 11.58 1.26
CA ASN A 122 -1.81 11.11 2.61
C ASN A 122 -2.24 9.65 2.76
N MET A 123 -1.32 8.85 3.28
CA MET A 123 -1.58 7.47 3.68
C MET A 123 -1.22 7.33 5.15
N ILE A 124 -2.17 6.94 5.99
CA ILE A 124 -1.99 6.82 7.44
C ILE A 124 -2.17 5.36 7.82
N MET A 125 -1.08 4.74 8.28
CA MET A 125 -1.10 3.38 8.82
C MET A 125 -1.12 3.44 10.35
N GLU A 126 -2.16 2.90 10.95
CA GLU A 126 -2.29 2.78 12.40
C GLU A 126 -2.19 1.32 12.82
N ASN A 127 -1.30 1.01 13.73
CA ASN A 127 -1.20 -0.32 14.34
C ASN A 127 -2.08 -0.35 15.59
N ILE A 128 -3.19 -1.05 15.51
CA ILE A 128 -4.22 -1.11 16.56
C ILE A 128 -3.72 -1.85 17.81
N GLN A 129 -2.79 -2.79 17.64
CA GLN A 129 -2.26 -3.59 18.73
C GLN A 129 -1.21 -2.84 19.54
N THR A 130 -0.43 -1.95 18.91
CA THR A 130 0.68 -1.22 19.56
C THR A 130 0.39 0.25 19.81
N GLY A 131 -0.68 0.81 19.21
CA GLY A 131 -1.01 2.23 19.24
C GLY A 131 -0.03 3.12 18.47
N LYS A 132 0.85 2.55 17.65
CA LYS A 132 1.79 3.30 16.81
C LYS A 132 1.18 3.64 15.46
N SER A 133 1.60 4.75 14.88
CA SER A 133 1.16 5.16 13.55
C SER A 133 2.32 5.66 12.70
N THR A 134 2.12 5.62 11.38
CA THR A 134 3.02 6.19 10.38
C THR A 134 2.20 6.91 9.33
N ARG A 135 2.57 8.14 9.01
CA ARG A 135 2.00 8.89 7.90
C ARG A 135 3.02 8.95 6.76
N LEU A 136 2.59 8.57 5.56
CA LEU A 136 3.29 8.82 4.31
C LEU A 136 2.62 9.96 3.58
N ASN A 137 3.38 11.03 3.36
CA ASN A 137 2.93 12.17 2.57
C ASN A 137 3.59 12.10 1.19
N TRP A 138 2.76 12.09 0.15
CA TRP A 138 3.21 12.13 -1.23
C TRP A 138 3.14 13.57 -1.72
N GLY A 139 4.25 14.08 -2.22
CA GLY A 139 4.33 15.42 -2.77
C GLY A 139 3.68 15.54 -4.15
N GLU A 140 4.38 16.11 -5.11
CA GLU A 140 3.89 16.27 -6.47
C GLU A 140 3.98 14.97 -7.25
N TYR A 141 2.88 14.61 -7.93
CA TYR A 141 2.86 13.52 -8.90
C TYR A 141 3.16 14.07 -10.29
N SER A 142 4.05 13.41 -11.01
CA SER A 142 4.36 13.71 -12.40
C SER A 142 4.09 12.50 -13.28
N PHE A 143 3.19 12.67 -14.26
CA PHE A 143 2.76 11.60 -15.15
C PHE A 143 3.41 11.71 -16.53
N ARG A 144 3.47 10.60 -17.28
CA ARG A 144 3.94 10.53 -18.66
C ARG A 144 5.37 11.06 -18.86
N LYS A 145 6.25 10.76 -17.91
CA LYS A 145 7.66 11.21 -17.93
C LYS A 145 8.57 10.32 -18.80
N GLY A 146 8.01 9.34 -19.50
CA GLY A 146 8.80 8.43 -20.35
C GLY A 146 9.69 7.49 -19.57
N LEU A 147 9.28 7.10 -18.34
CA LEU A 147 10.02 6.13 -17.53
C LEU A 147 10.09 4.78 -18.26
N THR A 148 11.25 4.14 -18.17
CA THR A 148 11.55 2.84 -18.77
C THR A 148 12.00 1.86 -17.68
N GLU A 149 12.16 0.58 -18.02
CA GLU A 149 12.69 -0.42 -17.07
C GLU A 149 14.07 -0.06 -16.49
N GLN A 150 14.86 0.74 -17.23
CA GLN A 150 16.18 1.19 -16.79
C GLN A 150 16.11 2.16 -15.59
N ASP A 151 14.98 2.85 -15.42
CA ASP A 151 14.76 3.76 -14.29
C ASP A 151 14.47 3.02 -12.97
N PHE A 152 14.15 1.72 -13.06
CA PHE A 152 13.83 0.85 -11.92
C PHE A 152 14.92 -0.16 -11.59
N THR A 153 16.17 0.14 -11.94
CA THR A 153 17.33 -0.69 -11.63
C THR A 153 17.98 -0.27 -10.29
N PRO A 154 18.73 -1.17 -9.61
CA PRO A 154 19.50 -0.80 -8.41
C PRO A 154 20.45 0.38 -8.65
N GLN A 155 21.05 0.48 -9.83
CA GLN A 155 21.95 1.56 -10.22
C GLN A 155 21.19 2.90 -10.35
N ALA A 156 20.01 2.88 -10.93
CA ALA A 156 19.16 4.07 -11.00
C ALA A 156 18.75 4.53 -9.59
N LEU A 157 18.36 3.59 -8.71
CA LEU A 157 18.03 3.90 -7.31
C LEU A 157 19.19 4.61 -6.60
N GLU A 158 20.43 4.12 -6.74
CA GLU A 158 21.62 4.77 -6.17
C GLU A 158 21.85 6.17 -6.72
N ARG A 159 21.64 6.37 -8.02
CA ARG A 159 21.81 7.67 -8.68
C ARG A 159 20.81 8.70 -8.20
N TYR A 160 19.53 8.31 -8.04
CA TYR A 160 18.46 9.22 -7.58
C TYR A 160 18.48 9.46 -6.06
N SER A 161 19.21 8.65 -5.31
CA SER A 161 19.29 8.75 -3.84
C SER A 161 20.51 9.55 -3.34
N ARG A 162 21.33 10.10 -4.24
CA ARG A 162 22.48 10.96 -3.96
C ARG A 162 22.08 12.43 -4.05
#